data_fb328467beb4b6e39d0762783fcd3389
#
_entry.id   fb328467beb4b6e39d0762783fcd3389
#
_cell.length_a   1.000
_cell.length_b   1.000
_cell.length_c   1.000
_cell.angle_alpha   90.00
_cell.angle_beta   90.00
_cell.angle_gamma   90.00
#
_symmetry.space_group_name_H-M   'P 1'
#
loop_
_entity.id
_entity.type
_entity.pdbx_description
1 polymer ?
#
loop_
_entity_poly.entity_id
_entity_poly.type
_entity_poly.pdbx_seq_one_letter_code
_entity_poly.pdbx_strand_id
1 'polypeptide(L)'
;MTPELQAAVLGDHLDRLYRAAWALTGAREDADDLVQETYERVLRRPREIARDEDALPYLLGVLRNTWVDMVRSRARRPTVPLDIEAADRVEGSSPFERVAAREVFEVVAALPEEWRDTLAAVDVAGLSYAEAAAALGVPIGTVMSRLSRGRERVARQLGRG
;
A
#
# COMPACT_ATOMS: atom_id res chain seq x y z
N MET A 1 -24.08 -0.98 -6.45
CA MET A 1 -23.76 -0.75 -5.02
C MET A 1 -24.17 0.67 -4.63
N THR A 2 -24.87 0.82 -3.51
CA THR A 2 -25.28 2.15 -3.03
C THR A 2 -24.07 2.91 -2.45
N PRO A 3 -24.12 4.27 -2.40
CA PRO A 3 -23.02 5.06 -1.80
C PRO A 3 -22.70 4.68 -0.36
N GLU A 4 -23.71 4.29 0.41
CA GLU A 4 -23.57 3.87 1.81
C GLU A 4 -22.82 2.53 1.91
N LEU A 5 -23.13 1.59 1.03
CA LEU A 5 -22.46 0.31 0.97
C LEU A 5 -21.00 0.46 0.51
N GLN A 6 -20.74 1.41 -0.40
CA GLN A 6 -19.39 1.74 -0.83
C GLN A 6 -18.56 2.29 0.33
N ALA A 7 -19.11 3.18 1.13
CA ALA A 7 -18.42 3.73 2.29
C ALA A 7 -18.09 2.65 3.33
N ALA A 8 -19.01 1.73 3.60
CA ALA A 8 -18.79 0.61 4.52
C ALA A 8 -17.70 -0.33 4.02
N VAL A 9 -17.72 -0.71 2.74
CA VAL A 9 -16.70 -1.57 2.13
C VAL A 9 -15.33 -0.91 2.16
N LEU A 10 -15.25 0.40 1.88
CA LEU A 10 -14.01 1.15 1.96
C LEU A 10 -13.45 1.18 3.39
N GLY A 11 -14.32 1.36 4.39
CA GLY A 11 -13.93 1.36 5.80
C GLY A 11 -13.37 0.02 6.26
N ASP A 12 -13.93 -1.10 5.77
CA ASP A 12 -13.49 -2.45 6.13
C ASP A 12 -12.05 -2.77 5.67
N HIS A 13 -11.56 -2.08 4.65
CA HIS A 13 -10.21 -2.30 4.11
C HIS A 13 -9.19 -1.23 4.51
N LEU A 14 -9.59 -0.27 5.33
CA LEU A 14 -8.75 0.88 5.67
C LEU A 14 -7.40 0.48 6.28
N ASP A 15 -7.41 -0.45 7.24
CA ASP A 15 -6.18 -0.88 7.92
C ASP A 15 -5.19 -1.54 6.96
N ARG A 16 -5.69 -2.41 6.10
CA ARG A 16 -4.84 -3.10 5.11
C ARG A 16 -4.27 -2.13 4.08
N LEU A 17 -5.09 -1.20 3.61
CA LEU A 17 -4.65 -0.16 2.68
C LEU A 17 -3.62 0.77 3.32
N TYR A 18 -3.83 1.15 4.57
CA TYR A 18 -2.90 1.99 5.30
C TYR A 18 -1.53 1.32 5.46
N ARG A 19 -1.51 0.05 5.83
CA ARG A 19 -0.26 -0.71 5.95
C ARG A 19 0.45 -0.86 4.61
N ALA A 20 -0.30 -1.15 3.55
CA ALA A 20 0.25 -1.21 2.19
C ALA A 20 0.80 0.16 1.76
N ALA A 21 0.08 1.24 2.04
CA ALA A 21 0.54 2.60 1.75
C ALA A 21 1.83 2.93 2.51
N TRP A 22 1.94 2.52 3.75
CA TRP A 22 3.17 2.71 4.53
C TRP A 22 4.34 1.93 3.93
N ALA A 23 4.12 0.68 3.50
CA ALA A 23 5.13 -0.13 2.82
C ALA A 23 5.55 0.47 1.46
N LEU A 24 4.62 1.12 0.74
CA LEU A 24 4.92 1.79 -0.54
C LEU A 24 5.73 3.08 -0.35
N THR A 25 5.42 3.84 0.68
CA THR A 25 5.95 5.20 0.87
C THR A 25 7.14 5.26 1.83
N GLY A 26 7.18 4.37 2.81
CA GLY A 26 8.22 4.35 3.86
C GLY A 26 8.00 5.36 4.99
N ALA A 27 6.96 6.18 4.93
CA ALA A 27 6.68 7.21 5.93
C ALA A 27 5.19 7.30 6.23
N ARG A 28 4.84 7.52 7.50
CA ARG A 28 3.43 7.59 7.94
C ARG A 28 2.67 8.76 7.32
N GLU A 29 3.29 9.93 7.26
CA GLU A 29 2.67 11.12 6.68
C GLU A 29 2.33 10.89 5.20
N ASP A 30 3.25 10.30 4.46
CA ASP A 30 3.03 9.96 3.06
C ASP A 30 1.96 8.88 2.91
N ALA A 31 1.92 7.90 3.82
CA ALA A 31 0.90 6.86 3.82
C ALA A 31 -0.51 7.46 4.07
N ASP A 32 -0.64 8.38 5.03
CA ASP A 32 -1.90 9.08 5.27
C ASP A 32 -2.37 9.84 4.04
N ASP A 33 -1.48 10.61 3.42
CA ASP A 33 -1.79 11.37 2.22
C ASP A 33 -2.18 10.46 1.05
N LEU A 34 -1.48 9.35 0.89
CA LEU A 34 -1.75 8.37 -0.16
C LEU A 34 -3.12 7.72 0.01
N VAL A 35 -3.46 7.29 1.22
CA VAL A 35 -4.77 6.67 1.51
C VAL A 35 -5.89 7.68 1.27
N GLN A 36 -5.72 8.91 1.74
CA GLN A 36 -6.71 9.96 1.54
C GLN A 36 -6.93 10.25 0.05
N GLU A 37 -5.89 10.44 -0.71
CA GLU A 37 -5.98 10.68 -2.16
C GLU A 37 -6.61 9.48 -2.89
N THR A 38 -6.28 8.27 -2.47
CA THR A 38 -6.86 7.05 -3.04
C THR A 38 -8.38 7.01 -2.84
N TYR A 39 -8.85 7.27 -1.62
CA TYR A 39 -10.28 7.31 -1.33
C TYR A 39 -10.99 8.43 -2.10
N GLU A 40 -10.40 9.60 -2.18
CA GLU A 40 -10.95 10.70 -2.97
C GLU A 40 -11.13 10.31 -4.44
N ARG A 41 -10.15 9.64 -5.02
CA ARG A 41 -10.22 9.16 -6.41
C ARG A 41 -11.31 8.11 -6.61
N VAL A 42 -11.40 7.16 -5.69
CA VAL A 42 -12.42 6.11 -5.75
C VAL A 42 -13.84 6.70 -5.63
N LEU A 43 -14.03 7.66 -4.72
CA LEU A 43 -15.33 8.30 -4.51
C LEU A 43 -15.74 9.21 -5.67
N ARG A 44 -14.80 9.85 -6.34
CA ARG A 44 -15.09 10.68 -7.53
C ARG A 44 -15.55 9.85 -8.73
N ARG A 45 -15.04 8.64 -8.87
CA ARG A 45 -15.35 7.74 -9.98
C ARG A 45 -15.75 6.36 -9.44
N PRO A 46 -16.94 6.26 -8.85
CA PRO A 46 -17.37 4.99 -8.28
C PRO A 46 -17.48 3.93 -9.37
N ARG A 47 -16.76 2.83 -9.16
CA ARG A 47 -16.87 1.64 -9.99
C ARG A 47 -17.74 0.63 -9.28
N GLU A 48 -18.64 -0.02 -10.00
CA GLU A 48 -19.37 -1.14 -9.46
C GLU A 48 -18.39 -2.30 -9.21
N ILE A 49 -18.32 -2.72 -7.96
CA ILE A 49 -17.58 -3.89 -7.55
C ILE A 49 -18.62 -5.00 -7.36
N ALA A 50 -18.56 -6.03 -8.22
CA ALA A 50 -19.57 -7.08 -8.24
C ALA A 50 -19.56 -7.96 -6.99
N ARG A 51 -18.39 -8.04 -6.29
CA ARG A 51 -18.21 -8.85 -5.09
C ARG A 51 -17.36 -8.09 -4.07
N ASP A 52 -17.68 -8.24 -2.79
CA ASP A 52 -16.89 -7.64 -1.70
C ASP A 52 -15.41 -8.09 -1.74
N GLU A 53 -15.17 -9.35 -2.14
CA GLU A 53 -13.82 -9.91 -2.27
C GLU A 53 -12.96 -9.26 -3.36
N ASP A 54 -13.58 -8.58 -4.33
CA ASP A 54 -12.87 -7.85 -5.39
C ASP A 54 -12.51 -6.41 -4.99
N ALA A 55 -13.02 -5.94 -3.86
CA ALA A 55 -12.82 -4.56 -3.41
C ALA A 55 -11.37 -4.26 -3.04
N LEU A 56 -10.74 -5.10 -2.25
CA LEU A 56 -9.35 -4.88 -1.81
C LEU A 56 -8.34 -4.90 -2.96
N PRO A 57 -8.40 -5.88 -3.90
CA PRO A 57 -7.55 -5.85 -5.08
C PRO A 57 -7.72 -4.58 -5.91
N TYR A 58 -8.95 -4.14 -6.11
CA TYR A 58 -9.26 -2.90 -6.83
C TYR A 58 -8.68 -1.68 -6.12
N LEU A 59 -8.94 -1.55 -4.82
CA LEU A 59 -8.43 -0.44 -4.00
C LEU A 59 -6.90 -0.40 -3.99
N LEU A 60 -6.26 -1.55 -3.92
CA LEU A 60 -4.81 -1.63 -3.95
C LEU A 60 -4.23 -1.20 -5.29
N GLY A 61 -4.88 -1.56 -6.39
CA GLY A 61 -4.50 -1.08 -7.72
C GLY A 61 -4.59 0.44 -7.82
N VAL A 62 -5.67 1.03 -7.32
CA VAL A 62 -5.82 2.50 -7.28
C VAL A 62 -4.76 3.13 -6.36
N LEU A 63 -4.51 2.54 -5.20
CA LEU A 63 -3.49 3.00 -4.26
C LEU A 63 -2.11 3.08 -4.91
N ARG A 64 -1.71 2.01 -5.57
CA ARG A 64 -0.41 1.92 -6.26
C ARG A 64 -0.30 2.95 -7.38
N ASN A 65 -1.32 3.07 -8.22
CA ASN A 65 -1.33 4.04 -9.31
C ASN A 65 -1.31 5.49 -8.78
N THR A 66 -2.04 5.74 -7.70
CA THR A 66 -2.05 7.04 -7.03
C THR A 66 -0.65 7.41 -6.54
N TRP A 67 0.06 6.46 -5.93
CA TRP A 67 1.42 6.70 -5.46
C TRP A 67 2.39 7.03 -6.59
N VAL A 68 2.30 6.31 -7.70
CA VAL A 68 3.12 6.60 -8.89
C VAL A 68 2.87 8.04 -9.37
N ASP A 69 1.62 8.46 -9.44
CA ASP A 69 1.26 9.82 -9.85
C ASP A 69 1.77 10.88 -8.86
N MET A 70 1.66 10.61 -7.57
CA MET A 70 2.15 11.51 -6.53
C MET A 70 3.67 11.68 -6.58
N VAL A 71 4.42 10.60 -6.78
CA VAL A 71 5.88 10.64 -6.92
C VAL A 71 6.28 11.45 -8.14
N ARG A 72 5.62 11.24 -9.28
CA ARG A 72 5.86 12.01 -10.49
C ARG A 72 5.55 13.50 -10.30
N SER A 73 4.46 13.82 -9.62
CA SER A 73 4.07 15.19 -9.32
C SER A 73 5.09 15.87 -8.39
N ARG A 74 5.58 15.19 -7.37
CA ARG A 74 6.62 15.71 -6.45
C ARG A 74 7.95 15.96 -7.16
N ALA A 75 8.32 15.14 -8.12
CA ALA A 75 9.52 15.34 -8.92
C ALA A 75 9.46 16.61 -9.76
N ARG A 76 8.26 17.07 -10.12
CA ARG A 76 8.03 18.32 -10.86
C ARG A 76 7.94 19.56 -9.98
N ARG A 77 7.63 19.39 -8.68
CA ARG A 77 7.42 20.46 -7.70
C ARG A 77 8.20 20.14 -6.43
N PRO A 78 9.42 20.67 -6.25
CA PRO A 78 10.13 20.50 -5.00
C PRO A 78 9.34 21.16 -3.87
N THR A 79 8.81 20.35 -2.96
CA THR A 79 8.12 20.82 -1.75
C THR A 79 9.03 20.66 -0.55
N VAL A 80 9.02 21.65 0.34
CA VAL A 80 9.68 21.53 1.64
C VAL A 80 8.86 20.56 2.50
N PRO A 81 9.48 19.52 3.08
CA PRO A 81 8.75 18.62 3.97
C PRO A 81 8.20 19.40 5.16
N LEU A 82 6.89 19.33 5.36
CA LEU A 82 6.25 19.78 6.58
C LEU A 82 6.35 18.64 7.58
N ASP A 83 7.13 18.84 8.65
CA ASP A 83 7.18 17.94 9.79
C ASP A 83 5.85 18.05 10.56
N ILE A 84 4.86 17.29 10.09
CA ILE A 84 3.62 17.13 10.84
C ILE A 84 3.70 15.77 11.53
N GLU A 85 3.68 15.77 12.85
CA GLU A 85 3.55 14.52 13.59
C GLU A 85 2.20 13.88 13.26
N ALA A 86 2.24 12.85 12.44
CA ALA A 86 1.03 12.09 12.12
C ALA A 86 0.59 11.28 13.35
N ALA A 87 -0.69 11.39 13.67
CA ALA A 87 -1.29 10.58 14.71
C ALA A 87 -1.14 9.10 14.39
N ASP A 88 -0.77 8.33 15.40
CA ASP A 88 -0.57 6.89 15.28
C ASP A 88 -1.90 6.18 15.03
N ARG A 89 -2.17 5.77 13.79
CA ARG A 89 -3.44 5.12 13.41
C ARG A 89 -3.40 3.60 13.45
N VAL A 90 -2.28 3.01 13.84
CA VAL A 90 -2.21 1.56 14.00
C VAL A 90 -2.75 1.20 15.38
N GLU A 91 -4.08 1.11 15.48
CA GLU A 91 -4.73 0.67 16.70
C GLU A 91 -4.39 -0.78 17.00
N GLY A 92 -4.11 -1.09 18.26
CA GLY A 92 -3.95 -2.44 18.76
C GLY A 92 -2.55 -3.04 18.71
N SER A 93 -1.54 -2.33 18.20
CA SER A 93 -0.16 -2.81 18.26
C SER A 93 0.61 -2.20 19.43
N SER A 94 1.53 -2.97 20.03
CA SER A 94 2.43 -2.45 21.07
C SER A 94 3.44 -1.45 20.46
N PRO A 95 4.04 -0.54 21.27
CA PRO A 95 5.10 0.33 20.77
C PRO A 95 6.26 -0.42 20.13
N PHE A 96 6.60 -1.60 20.64
CA PHE A 96 7.65 -2.45 20.09
C PHE A 96 7.27 -2.98 18.69
N GLU A 97 6.04 -3.48 18.53
CA GLU A 97 5.54 -3.96 17.24
C GLU A 97 5.47 -2.84 16.20
N ARG A 98 5.11 -1.63 16.61
CA ARG A 98 5.09 -0.46 15.74
C ARG A 98 6.48 -0.07 15.25
N VAL A 99 7.48 -0.11 16.12
CA VAL A 99 8.88 0.17 15.75
C VAL A 99 9.39 -0.89 14.78
N ALA A 100 9.13 -2.18 15.06
CA ALA A 100 9.53 -3.26 14.19
C ALA A 100 8.84 -3.19 12.82
N ALA A 101 7.55 -2.87 12.79
CA ALA A 101 6.80 -2.69 11.55
C ALA A 101 7.35 -1.52 10.73
N ARG A 102 7.68 -0.41 11.38
CA ARG A 102 8.28 0.77 10.74
C ARG A 102 9.58 0.41 10.03
N GLU A 103 10.48 -0.31 10.71
CA GLU A 103 11.76 -0.74 10.16
C GLU A 103 11.56 -1.63 8.91
N VAL A 104 10.64 -2.59 8.99
CA VAL A 104 10.32 -3.46 7.86
C VAL A 104 9.74 -2.65 6.69
N PHE A 105 8.81 -1.74 6.96
CA PHE A 105 8.19 -0.94 5.91
C PHE A 105 9.19 0.03 5.26
N GLU A 106 10.12 0.59 6.01
CA GLU A 106 11.22 1.40 5.44
C GLU A 106 12.09 0.58 4.48
N VAL A 107 12.42 -0.66 4.85
CA VAL A 107 13.18 -1.56 3.97
C VAL A 107 12.37 -1.91 2.72
N VAL A 108 11.10 -2.25 2.84
CA VAL A 108 10.24 -2.55 1.70
C VAL A 108 10.11 -1.34 0.77
N ALA A 109 9.90 -0.15 1.32
CA ALA A 109 9.78 1.08 0.53
C ALA A 109 11.02 1.42 -0.28
N ALA A 110 12.19 1.00 0.19
CA ALA A 110 13.47 1.23 -0.48
C ALA A 110 13.80 0.18 -1.57
N LEU A 111 12.98 -0.86 -1.72
CA LEU A 111 13.16 -1.87 -2.76
C LEU A 111 12.90 -1.29 -4.16
N PRO A 112 13.41 -1.93 -5.22
CA PRO A 112 12.96 -1.63 -6.57
C PRO A 112 11.42 -1.65 -6.65
N GLU A 113 10.86 -0.72 -7.38
CA GLU A 113 9.39 -0.49 -7.44
C GLU A 113 8.60 -1.78 -7.66
N GLU A 114 9.04 -2.62 -8.58
CA GLU A 114 8.36 -3.86 -8.93
C GLU A 114 8.29 -4.86 -7.77
N TRP A 115 9.35 -4.96 -6.99
CA TRP A 115 9.40 -5.84 -5.82
C TRP A 115 8.63 -5.24 -4.65
N ARG A 116 8.79 -3.94 -4.42
CA ARG A 116 8.08 -3.18 -3.40
C ARG A 116 6.56 -3.34 -3.56
N ASP A 117 6.04 -3.07 -4.75
CA ASP A 117 4.61 -3.12 -5.02
C ASP A 117 4.05 -4.52 -4.82
N THR A 118 4.80 -5.54 -5.22
CA THR A 118 4.39 -6.94 -5.08
C THR A 118 4.36 -7.37 -3.62
N LEU A 119 5.38 -7.02 -2.82
CA LEU A 119 5.38 -7.31 -1.39
C LEU A 119 4.26 -6.57 -0.66
N ALA A 120 4.04 -5.31 -0.98
CA ALA A 120 2.94 -4.53 -0.40
C ALA A 120 1.59 -5.18 -0.67
N ALA A 121 1.37 -5.70 -1.89
CA ALA A 121 0.12 -6.35 -2.26
C ALA A 121 -0.09 -7.68 -1.53
N VAL A 122 0.89 -8.56 -1.57
CA VAL A 122 0.75 -9.94 -1.06
C VAL A 122 1.06 -10.03 0.43
N ASP A 123 2.25 -9.60 0.84
CA ASP A 123 2.73 -9.81 2.20
C ASP A 123 2.15 -8.81 3.21
N VAL A 124 1.86 -7.59 2.78
CA VAL A 124 1.32 -6.56 3.68
C VAL A 124 -0.21 -6.49 3.61
N ALA A 125 -0.79 -6.33 2.43
CA ALA A 125 -2.24 -6.24 2.27
C ALA A 125 -2.96 -7.59 2.32
N GLY A 126 -2.23 -8.68 2.12
CA GLY A 126 -2.78 -10.04 2.23
C GLY A 126 -3.54 -10.51 0.99
N LEU A 127 -3.25 -9.97 -0.19
CA LEU A 127 -3.83 -10.46 -1.43
C LEU A 127 -3.29 -11.84 -1.79
N SER A 128 -4.13 -12.66 -2.43
CA SER A 128 -3.65 -13.87 -3.10
C SER A 128 -2.76 -13.50 -4.30
N TYR A 129 -2.00 -14.46 -4.81
CA TYR A 129 -1.17 -14.23 -5.99
C TYR A 129 -2.00 -13.82 -7.21
N ALA A 130 -3.16 -14.45 -7.39
CA ALA A 130 -4.09 -14.11 -8.47
C ALA A 130 -4.64 -12.69 -8.32
N GLU A 131 -5.05 -12.31 -7.12
CA GLU A 131 -5.54 -10.98 -6.81
C GLU A 131 -4.45 -9.91 -7.01
N ALA A 132 -3.24 -10.19 -6.56
CA ALA A 132 -2.10 -9.30 -6.76
C ALA A 132 -1.76 -9.14 -8.25
N ALA A 133 -1.78 -10.23 -9.00
CA ALA A 133 -1.58 -10.22 -10.46
C ALA A 133 -2.59 -9.30 -11.15
N ALA A 134 -3.86 -9.42 -10.79
CA ALA A 134 -4.92 -8.56 -11.32
C ALA A 134 -4.73 -7.10 -10.92
N ALA A 135 -4.45 -6.83 -9.63
CA ALA A 135 -4.26 -5.48 -9.12
C ALA A 135 -3.06 -4.75 -9.75
N LEU A 136 -1.97 -5.48 -9.98
CA LEU A 136 -0.73 -4.93 -10.53
C LEU A 136 -0.63 -5.01 -12.06
N GLY A 137 -1.57 -5.71 -12.70
CA GLY A 137 -1.59 -5.86 -14.15
C GLY A 137 -0.44 -6.70 -14.71
N VAL A 138 -0.05 -7.77 -13.99
CA VAL A 138 1.06 -8.65 -14.39
C VAL A 138 0.63 -10.12 -14.30
N PRO A 139 1.33 -11.04 -14.99
CA PRO A 139 1.06 -12.47 -14.85
C PRO A 139 1.38 -13.00 -13.44
N ILE A 140 0.70 -14.05 -13.01
CA ILE A 140 0.92 -14.70 -11.70
C ILE A 140 2.39 -15.14 -11.54
N GLY A 141 3.00 -15.70 -12.58
CA GLY A 141 4.41 -16.09 -12.54
C GLY A 141 5.34 -14.92 -12.23
N THR A 142 5.02 -13.73 -12.71
CA THR A 142 5.75 -12.50 -12.41
C THR A 142 5.58 -12.11 -10.95
N VAL A 143 4.38 -12.23 -10.39
CA VAL A 143 4.16 -12.01 -8.95
C VAL A 143 5.04 -12.94 -8.12
N MET A 144 5.07 -14.23 -8.46
CA MET A 144 5.87 -15.24 -7.76
C MET A 144 7.36 -14.92 -7.77
N SER A 145 7.91 -14.58 -8.95
CA SER A 145 9.34 -14.26 -9.08
C SER A 145 9.73 -12.96 -8.37
N ARG A 146 8.89 -11.94 -8.44
CA ARG A 146 9.10 -10.66 -7.74
C ARG A 146 9.03 -10.81 -6.22
N LEU A 147 8.08 -11.62 -5.73
CA LEU A 147 7.99 -11.94 -4.29
C LEU A 147 9.26 -12.62 -3.79
N SER A 148 9.73 -13.63 -4.52
CA SER A 148 10.94 -14.37 -4.15
C SER A 148 12.14 -13.44 -4.02
N ARG A 149 12.36 -12.58 -5.00
CA ARG A 149 13.48 -11.63 -5.02
C ARG A 149 13.34 -10.55 -3.95
N GLY A 150 12.14 -10.02 -3.79
CA GLY A 150 11.87 -8.98 -2.78
C GLY A 150 12.04 -9.51 -1.37
N ARG A 151 11.48 -10.68 -1.07
CA ARG A 151 11.61 -11.33 0.24
C ARG A 151 13.08 -11.63 0.59
N GLU A 152 13.84 -12.11 -0.39
CA GLU A 152 15.28 -12.37 -0.20
C GLU A 152 16.04 -11.08 0.13
N ARG A 153 15.75 -9.99 -0.57
CA ARG A 153 16.39 -8.71 -0.30
C ARG A 153 16.01 -8.15 1.08
N VAL A 154 14.76 -8.23 1.47
CA VAL A 154 14.30 -7.79 2.80
C VAL A 154 15.00 -8.62 3.89
N ALA A 155 15.04 -9.93 3.74
CA ALA A 155 15.70 -10.81 4.70
C ALA A 155 17.20 -10.45 4.87
N ARG A 156 17.90 -10.17 3.79
CA ARG A 156 19.32 -9.75 3.85
C ARG A 156 19.48 -8.41 4.56
N GLN A 157 18.63 -7.45 4.29
CA GLN A 157 18.69 -6.11 4.88
C GLN A 157 18.40 -6.14 6.38
N LEU A 158 17.40 -6.90 6.80
CA LEU A 158 17.04 -7.03 8.22
C LEU A 158 18.04 -7.92 8.99
N GLY A 159 18.67 -8.87 8.32
CA GLY A 159 19.69 -9.73 8.93
C GLY A 159 21.06 -9.06 9.15
N ARG A 160 21.25 -7.85 8.62
CA ARG A 160 22.50 -7.08 8.76
C ARG A 160 22.44 -6.03 9.88
N GLY A 161 21.29 -5.87 10.50
CA GLY A 161 21.08 -4.92 11.59
C GLY A 161 21.50 -5.45 12.95
#